data_3d4bd46de41b192dbd73634c03a7a8c3
#
_entry.id   3d4bd46de41b192dbd73634c03a7a8c3
#
_cell.length_a   1.000
_cell.length_b   1.000
_cell.length_c   1.000
_cell.angle_alpha   90.00
_cell.angle_beta   90.00
_cell.angle_gamma   90.00
#
_symmetry.space_group_name_H-M   'P 1'
#
loop_
_entity.id
_entity.type
_entity.pdbx_description
1 polymer ?
#
loop_
_entity_poly.entity_id
_entity_poly.type
_entity_poly.pdbx_seq_one_letter_code
_entity_poly.pdbx_strand_id
1 'polypeptide(L)'
;MASTKEYLTFILEQLSGLEVTSRAMMGEYVLYYRGKVFGGIYDNRFLVKPVNAAKALMPQAPFELPYAGANEMLLVENPEDREFLAQLLSAMEPELPAPKKRK
;
A
#
# COMPACT_ATOMS: atom_id res chain seq x y z
N MET A 1 -14.41 9.23 3.70
CA MET A 1 -14.11 9.16 5.12
C MET A 1 -12.61 9.02 5.33
N ALA A 2 -12.12 9.61 6.40
CA ALA A 2 -10.70 9.54 6.68
C ALA A 2 -10.36 8.23 7.40
N SER A 3 -9.14 7.77 7.20
CA SER A 3 -8.65 6.60 7.91
C SER A 3 -8.22 6.99 9.32
N THR A 4 -8.33 6.04 10.25
CA THR A 4 -7.94 6.30 11.62
C THR A 4 -6.44 6.10 11.81
N LYS A 5 -5.90 6.79 12.80
CA LYS A 5 -4.51 6.61 13.16
C LYS A 5 -4.24 5.21 13.70
N GLU A 6 -5.24 4.64 14.36
CA GLU A 6 -5.11 3.29 14.88
C GLU A 6 -4.91 2.29 13.76
N TYR A 7 -5.64 2.45 12.66
CA TYR A 7 -5.47 1.52 11.55
C TYR A 7 -4.10 1.70 10.90
N LEU A 8 -3.65 2.94 10.76
CA LEU A 8 -2.31 3.20 10.24
C LEU A 8 -1.26 2.52 11.11
N THR A 9 -1.38 2.68 12.43
CA THR A 9 -0.43 2.07 13.35
C THR A 9 -0.42 0.55 13.21
N PHE A 10 -1.62 -0.05 13.11
CA PHE A 10 -1.73 -1.48 12.92
C PHE A 10 -1.00 -1.93 11.66
N ILE A 11 -1.23 -1.24 10.54
CA ILE A 11 -0.61 -1.63 9.28
C ILE A 11 0.90 -1.45 9.35
N LEU A 12 1.38 -0.34 9.94
CA LEU A 12 2.81 -0.10 10.03
C LEU A 12 3.49 -1.13 10.91
N GLU A 13 2.80 -1.64 11.93
CA GLU A 13 3.34 -2.72 12.73
C GLU A 13 3.54 -3.99 11.94
N GLN A 14 2.60 -4.28 11.04
CA GLN A 14 2.72 -5.47 10.18
C GLN A 14 3.86 -5.32 9.18
N LEU A 15 4.24 -4.09 8.87
CA LEU A 15 5.30 -3.79 7.92
C LEU A 15 6.63 -3.49 8.61
N SER A 16 6.69 -3.65 9.92
CA SER A 16 7.92 -3.35 10.66
C SER A 16 9.06 -4.24 10.18
N GLY A 17 10.27 -3.69 10.16
CA GLY A 17 11.42 -4.38 9.61
C GLY A 17 11.59 -4.19 8.12
N LEU A 18 10.58 -3.67 7.44
CA LEU A 18 10.68 -3.34 6.03
C LEU A 18 10.93 -1.84 5.91
N GLU A 19 11.48 -1.43 4.76
CA GLU A 19 11.79 -0.02 4.55
C GLU A 19 10.54 0.71 4.07
N VAL A 20 9.57 0.83 4.96
CA VAL A 20 8.29 1.44 4.66
C VAL A 20 8.15 2.73 5.45
N THR A 21 7.71 3.78 4.76
CA THR A 21 7.38 5.05 5.40
C THR A 21 5.97 5.45 4.98
N SER A 22 5.38 6.38 5.71
CA SER A 22 4.05 6.84 5.42
C SER A 22 4.02 8.35 5.39
N ARG A 23 3.01 8.89 4.70
CA ARG A 23 2.82 10.32 4.61
C ARG A 23 1.32 10.62 4.66
N ALA A 24 0.94 11.47 5.58
CA ALA A 24 -0.45 11.87 5.69
C ALA A 24 -0.83 12.77 4.51
N MET A 25 -2.02 12.57 3.97
CA MET A 25 -2.48 13.37 2.86
C MET A 25 -4.00 13.43 2.88
N MET A 26 -4.53 14.59 3.24
CA MET A 26 -5.97 14.85 3.19
C MET A 26 -6.79 13.81 3.95
N GLY A 27 -6.30 13.45 5.14
CA GLY A 27 -7.02 12.49 5.99
C GLY A 27 -6.72 11.05 5.70
N GLU A 28 -5.96 10.77 4.64
CA GLU A 28 -5.55 9.41 4.31
C GLU A 28 -4.04 9.32 4.38
N TYR A 29 -3.49 8.14 4.06
CA TYR A 29 -2.06 7.93 4.18
C TYR A 29 -1.51 7.24 2.94
N VAL A 30 -0.43 7.83 2.40
CA VAL A 30 0.28 7.23 1.28
C VAL A 30 1.45 6.45 1.86
N LEU A 31 1.67 5.24 1.35
CA LEU A 31 2.73 4.38 1.84
C LEU A 31 3.81 4.22 0.79
N TYR A 32 5.05 4.28 1.26
CA TYR A 32 6.23 4.19 0.40
C TYR A 32 7.06 2.98 0.82
N TYR A 33 7.60 2.28 -0.16
CA TYR A 33 8.57 1.22 0.06
C TYR A 33 9.86 1.61 -0.62
N ARG A 34 10.89 1.83 0.20
CA ARG A 34 12.20 2.28 -0.30
C ARG A 34 12.06 3.54 -1.15
N GLY A 35 11.19 4.44 -0.70
CA GLY A 35 10.98 5.71 -1.38
C GLY A 35 10.01 5.68 -2.54
N LYS A 36 9.48 4.51 -2.88
CA LYS A 36 8.55 4.36 -3.99
C LYS A 36 7.14 4.16 -3.46
N VAL A 37 6.18 4.88 -4.02
CA VAL A 37 4.78 4.72 -3.62
C VAL A 37 4.30 3.35 -4.05
N PHE A 38 3.85 2.53 -3.09
CA PHE A 38 3.31 1.22 -3.44
C PHE A 38 1.84 1.09 -3.12
N GLY A 39 1.29 1.99 -2.33
CA GLY A 39 -0.12 1.91 -1.98
C GLY A 39 -0.43 2.95 -0.92
N GLY A 40 -1.44 2.65 -0.13
CA GLY A 40 -1.83 3.58 0.92
C GLY A 40 -2.97 3.02 1.74
N ILE A 41 -3.40 3.83 2.69
CA ILE A 41 -4.52 3.50 3.55
C ILE A 41 -5.63 4.51 3.26
N TYR A 42 -6.75 4.01 2.76
CA TYR A 42 -7.86 4.85 2.33
C TYR A 42 -9.15 4.30 2.92
N ASP A 43 -9.81 5.10 3.73
CA ASP A 43 -11.07 4.71 4.36
C ASP A 43 -10.91 3.40 5.12
N ASN A 44 -9.82 3.33 5.91
CA ASN A 44 -9.47 2.14 6.71
C ASN A 44 -9.35 0.88 5.85
N ARG A 45 -8.81 1.03 4.64
CA ARG A 45 -8.50 -0.10 3.77
C ARG A 45 -7.04 0.01 3.34
N PHE A 46 -6.34 -1.12 3.37
CA PHE A 46 -4.95 -1.16 2.92
C PHE A 46 -4.97 -1.55 1.45
N LEU A 47 -4.67 -0.59 0.59
CA LEU A 47 -4.72 -0.79 -0.85
C LEU A 47 -3.32 -0.67 -1.43
N VAL A 48 -3.03 -1.47 -2.46
CA VAL A 48 -1.73 -1.42 -3.14
C VAL A 48 -1.96 -1.21 -4.63
N LYS A 49 -0.93 -0.70 -5.30
CA LYS A 49 -1.00 -0.49 -6.74
C LYS A 49 -1.16 -1.83 -7.46
N PRO A 50 -1.99 -1.85 -8.51
CA PRO A 50 -2.26 -3.11 -9.21
C PRO A 50 -1.18 -3.41 -10.25
N VAL A 51 0.07 -3.46 -9.82
CA VAL A 51 1.15 -3.89 -10.69
C VAL A 51 1.06 -5.41 -10.90
N ASN A 52 1.77 -5.90 -11.92
CA ASN A 52 1.64 -7.31 -12.27
C ASN A 52 1.98 -8.24 -11.14
N ALA A 53 3.03 -7.91 -10.37
CA ALA A 53 3.42 -8.76 -9.25
C ALA A 53 2.32 -8.83 -8.20
N ALA A 54 1.65 -7.71 -7.91
CA ALA A 54 0.58 -7.71 -6.93
C ALA A 54 -0.59 -8.54 -7.42
N LYS A 55 -0.94 -8.41 -8.69
CA LYS A 55 -2.04 -9.21 -9.23
C LYS A 55 -1.72 -10.69 -9.22
N ALA A 56 -0.46 -11.04 -9.47
CA ALA A 56 -0.06 -12.44 -9.47
C ALA A 56 -0.11 -13.04 -8.07
N LEU A 57 0.30 -12.28 -7.06
CA LEU A 57 0.31 -12.77 -5.69
C LEU A 57 -1.06 -12.72 -5.04
N MET A 58 -1.94 -11.86 -5.53
CA MET A 58 -3.29 -11.73 -4.98
C MET A 58 -4.31 -11.83 -6.11
N PRO A 59 -4.40 -13.02 -6.76
CA PRO A 59 -5.26 -13.13 -7.94
C PRO A 59 -6.74 -12.95 -7.64
N GLN A 60 -7.14 -13.11 -6.40
CA GLN A 60 -8.54 -12.97 -6.02
C GLN A 60 -8.84 -11.68 -5.27
N ALA A 61 -7.85 -10.79 -5.13
CA ALA A 61 -8.08 -9.55 -4.42
C ALA A 61 -9.04 -8.68 -5.22
N PRO A 62 -10.01 -8.05 -4.53
CA PRO A 62 -10.91 -7.16 -5.24
C PRO A 62 -10.22 -5.85 -5.59
N PHE A 63 -10.65 -5.25 -6.68
CA PHE A 63 -10.25 -3.90 -7.04
C PHE A 63 -11.15 -2.92 -6.31
N GLU A 64 -10.56 -1.90 -5.73
CA GLU A 64 -11.32 -0.89 -5.01
C GLU A 64 -10.78 0.49 -5.32
N LEU A 65 -11.66 1.47 -5.29
CA LEU A 65 -11.25 2.85 -5.49
C LEU A 65 -10.77 3.41 -4.16
N PRO A 66 -9.57 3.99 -4.12
CA PRO A 66 -9.12 4.66 -2.89
C PRO A 66 -9.97 5.89 -2.58
N TYR A 67 -10.42 6.58 -3.62
CA TYR A 67 -11.34 7.70 -3.46
C TYR A 67 -11.99 7.95 -4.81
N ALA A 68 -13.04 8.76 -4.82
CA ALA A 68 -13.76 9.03 -6.07
C ALA A 68 -12.84 9.68 -7.09
N GLY A 69 -12.87 9.17 -8.29
CA GLY A 69 -12.08 9.72 -9.39
C GLY A 69 -10.69 9.16 -9.51
N ALA A 70 -10.26 8.30 -8.56
CA ALA A 70 -8.93 7.71 -8.61
C ALA A 70 -8.95 6.42 -9.44
N ASN A 71 -7.76 5.94 -9.78
CA ASN A 71 -7.62 4.63 -10.39
C ASN A 71 -7.84 3.54 -9.35
N GLU A 72 -8.34 2.41 -9.80
CA GLU A 72 -8.55 1.28 -8.91
C GLU A 72 -7.24 0.73 -8.38
N MET A 73 -7.29 0.23 -7.15
CA MET A 73 -6.16 -0.42 -6.51
C MET A 73 -6.63 -1.76 -5.96
N LEU A 74 -5.68 -2.60 -5.53
CA LEU A 74 -6.01 -3.91 -5.01
C LEU A 74 -6.11 -3.86 -3.49
N LEU A 75 -7.15 -4.49 -2.95
CA LEU A 75 -7.33 -4.57 -1.51
C LEU A 75 -6.50 -5.72 -0.94
N VAL A 76 -5.67 -5.41 0.06
CA VAL A 76 -4.91 -6.43 0.77
C VAL A 76 -5.83 -7.00 1.84
N GLU A 77 -6.24 -8.26 1.64
CA GLU A 77 -7.25 -8.86 2.52
C GLU A 77 -6.66 -9.47 3.77
N ASN A 78 -5.36 -9.77 3.77
CA ASN A 78 -4.69 -10.37 4.92
C ASN A 78 -3.53 -9.48 5.39
N PRO A 79 -3.82 -8.28 5.88
CA PRO A 79 -2.74 -7.38 6.27
C PRO A 79 -1.96 -7.83 7.49
N GLU A 80 -2.46 -8.82 8.20
CA GLU A 80 -1.76 -9.35 9.38
C GLU A 80 -0.71 -10.40 9.02
N ASP A 81 -0.64 -10.82 7.77
CA ASP A 81 0.32 -11.84 7.33
C ASP A 81 1.63 -11.17 6.96
N ARG A 82 2.52 -11.05 7.94
CA ARG A 82 3.77 -10.30 7.76
C ARG A 82 4.67 -10.92 6.69
N GLU A 83 4.75 -12.23 6.63
CA GLU A 83 5.59 -12.88 5.63
C GLU A 83 5.08 -12.59 4.23
N PHE A 84 3.76 -12.65 4.07
CA PHE A 84 3.18 -12.34 2.78
C PHE A 84 3.45 -10.89 2.38
N LEU A 85 3.32 -9.96 3.33
CA LEU A 85 3.56 -8.55 3.02
C LEU A 85 5.00 -8.31 2.58
N ALA A 86 5.96 -8.96 3.25
CA ALA A 86 7.35 -8.82 2.84
C ALA A 86 7.57 -9.34 1.43
N GLN A 87 6.98 -10.49 1.12
CA GLN A 87 7.08 -11.06 -0.22
C GLN A 87 6.41 -10.15 -1.25
N LEU A 88 5.25 -9.62 -0.90
CA LEU A 88 4.49 -8.75 -1.81
C LEU A 88 5.29 -7.51 -2.16
N LEU A 89 5.83 -6.81 -1.17
CA LEU A 89 6.57 -5.59 -1.43
C LEU A 89 7.85 -5.87 -2.21
N SER A 90 8.53 -6.95 -1.87
CA SER A 90 9.75 -7.31 -2.60
C SER A 90 9.44 -7.60 -4.07
N ALA A 91 8.33 -8.28 -4.33
CA ALA A 91 7.96 -8.59 -5.71
C ALA A 91 7.48 -7.35 -6.46
N MET A 92 6.81 -6.43 -5.75
CA MET A 92 6.28 -5.23 -6.39
C MET A 92 7.36 -4.21 -6.73
N GLU A 93 8.43 -4.20 -5.95
CA GLU A 93 9.39 -3.10 -6.02
C GLU A 93 9.93 -2.83 -7.42
N PRO A 94 10.32 -3.84 -8.22
CA PRO A 94 10.84 -3.55 -9.56
C PRO A 94 9.80 -2.90 -10.48
N GLU A 95 8.53 -3.04 -10.16
CA GLU A 95 7.46 -2.49 -11.01
C GLU A 95 6.92 -1.17 -10.50
N LEU A 96 7.44 -0.68 -9.38
CA LEU A 96 6.99 0.59 -8.85
C LEU A 96 7.72 1.74 -9.54
N PRO A 97 7.03 2.88 -9.73
CA PRO A 97 7.70 4.02 -10.33
C PRO A 97 8.81 4.53 -9.41
N ALA A 98 9.86 5.03 -10.03
CA ALA A 98 10.97 5.58 -9.27
C ALA A 98 10.50 6.79 -8.47
N PRO A 99 11.15 7.07 -7.32
CA PRO A 99 10.79 8.26 -6.56
C PRO A 99 11.05 9.51 -7.39
N LYS A 100 10.20 10.51 -7.17
CA LYS A 100 10.38 11.77 -7.86
C LYS A 100 11.62 12.47 -7.36
N LYS A 101 12.41 12.97 -8.29
CA LYS A 101 13.57 13.75 -7.92
C LYS A 101 13.18 15.14 -7.48
N ARG A 102 13.88 15.66 -6.51
CA ARG A 102 13.68 17.01 -6.03
C ARG A 102 14.81 17.88 -6.52
N LYS A 103 14.44 19.05 -6.94
CA LYS A 103 15.45 19.99 -7.40
C LYS A 103 15.76 21.00 -6.37
#